data_023054f5b116e78b2328e37fc0b42603
#
_entry.id   023054f5b116e78b2328e37fc0b42603
#
_cell.length_a   1.000
_cell.length_b   1.000
_cell.length_c   1.000
_cell.angle_alpha   90.00
_cell.angle_beta   90.00
_cell.angle_gamma   90.00
#
_symmetry.space_group_name_H-M   'P 1'
#
loop_
_entity.id
_entity.type
_entity.pdbx_description
1 polymer ?
#
loop_
_entity_poly.entity_id
_entity_poly.type
_entity_poly.pdbx_seq_one_letter_code
_entity_poly.pdbx_strand_id
1 'polypeptide(L)'
;MILDKPICDRARLAKDPRFDGLFFIGVLSTGIYCRPICPARSPKPENIVYFPTAAAAAEAGLRPCLRCSPETSPGSPAWNCTSATVSRAMLLIRQGALNEGNLEDLALKLGVGSRHIRRLFQTHIGASPKALATTQKILFAKKLLNETELPVSQIAFASGFGSIRRFNAAFKKIYGKTPSAFRRPMKSSMVGGAGGTGGKALFRCKLTLSFRPPFDWQRLLAFFQSRAIPGVEFVENGVYHRTIRLNETFGMISVAHADKENALLMTTALSDSSDLMPLVERVRRMFDLDANMAAIHKVFAADPVLKEVVRKQPGLRLPGAWDPFEVAVRAVVGQQISVKGARTFIGRIAAKAGPRFESADHPGLIHFFPTARELNACELGRIGMPTRRVETIKVLSRAVVRGEISFLVKGDLENFVKQMTRIPGIGDWTAHYIAMRALGEPDAFPAADLGIIKALQQGDKRPTPKQILERAENWRPWRAYAAICLWHV
;
A
#
# COMPACT_ATOMS: atom_id res chain seq x y z
N MET A 1 9.81 15.36 7.18
CA MET A 1 11.04 15.51 8.01
C MET A 1 12.23 15.37 7.05
N ILE A 2 12.92 16.47 6.78
CA ILE A 2 14.20 16.41 6.06
C ILE A 2 15.16 15.77 7.06
N LEU A 3 15.77 14.65 6.70
CA LEU A 3 16.78 14.02 7.56
C LEU A 3 18.00 14.95 7.64
N ASP A 4 18.53 15.16 8.83
CA ASP A 4 19.72 15.96 9.03
C ASP A 4 20.91 15.41 8.23
N LYS A 5 21.74 16.31 7.68
CA LYS A 5 22.90 15.93 6.88
C LYS A 5 23.80 14.86 7.58
N PRO A 6 24.12 14.96 8.88
CA PRO A 6 24.89 13.93 9.57
C PRO A 6 24.24 12.54 9.57
N ILE A 7 22.92 12.47 9.65
CA ILE A 7 22.17 11.19 9.58
C ILE A 7 22.28 10.60 8.18
N CYS A 8 22.06 11.44 7.16
CA CYS A 8 22.19 11.04 5.76
C CYS A 8 23.62 10.58 5.42
N ASP A 9 24.65 11.27 5.93
CA ASP A 9 26.04 10.89 5.73
C ASP A 9 26.35 9.52 6.35
N ARG A 10 25.94 9.26 7.59
CA ARG A 10 26.12 7.96 8.24
C ARG A 10 25.39 6.84 7.51
N ALA A 11 24.14 7.05 7.15
CA ALA A 11 23.32 6.07 6.43
C ALA A 11 23.91 5.73 5.05
N ARG A 12 24.40 6.72 4.32
CA ARG A 12 25.09 6.56 3.04
C ARG A 12 26.40 5.79 3.15
N LEU A 13 27.23 6.14 4.11
CA LEU A 13 28.54 5.47 4.32
C LEU A 13 28.35 4.02 4.73
N ALA A 14 27.38 3.74 5.60
CA ALA A 14 27.04 2.38 6.03
C ALA A 14 26.22 1.62 4.99
N LYS A 15 25.77 2.24 3.90
CA LYS A 15 24.81 1.68 2.93
C LYS A 15 23.60 1.04 3.60
N ASP A 16 23.06 1.72 4.62
CA ASP A 16 22.04 1.18 5.49
C ASP A 16 20.67 1.04 4.77
N PRO A 17 20.16 -0.19 4.58
CA PRO A 17 18.92 -0.42 3.83
C PRO A 17 17.68 0.11 4.55
N ARG A 18 17.74 0.41 5.84
CA ARG A 18 16.63 1.02 6.59
C ARG A 18 16.32 2.45 6.12
N PHE A 19 17.29 3.11 5.49
CA PHE A 19 17.14 4.46 4.95
C PHE A 19 16.82 4.49 3.45
N ASP A 20 16.73 3.34 2.80
CA ASP A 20 16.46 3.27 1.37
C ASP A 20 15.09 3.85 1.01
N GLY A 21 15.10 4.79 0.05
CA GLY A 21 13.90 5.55 -0.36
C GLY A 21 13.39 6.60 0.63
N LEU A 22 14.08 6.81 1.77
CA LEU A 22 13.78 7.93 2.69
C LEU A 22 14.44 9.23 2.23
N PHE A 23 15.56 9.14 1.54
CA PHE A 23 16.24 10.24 0.87
C PHE A 23 17.02 9.73 -0.35
N PHE A 24 17.45 10.66 -1.18
CA PHE A 24 18.27 10.38 -2.35
C PHE A 24 19.51 11.26 -2.33
N ILE A 25 20.60 10.75 -2.91
CA ILE A 25 21.92 11.40 -2.94
C ILE A 25 22.13 11.96 -4.33
N GLY A 26 22.13 13.27 -4.47
CA GLY A 26 22.56 13.94 -5.70
C GLY A 26 24.07 14.07 -5.76
N VAL A 27 24.68 13.65 -6.85
CA VAL A 27 26.11 13.76 -7.14
C VAL A 27 26.30 14.83 -8.21
N LEU A 28 26.64 16.04 -7.79
CA LEU A 28 26.70 17.23 -8.67
C LEU A 28 27.69 17.07 -9.81
N SER A 29 28.86 16.45 -9.55
CA SER A 29 29.89 16.23 -10.57
C SER A 29 29.48 15.32 -11.73
N THR A 30 28.45 14.47 -11.53
CA THR A 30 27.98 13.51 -12.56
C THR A 30 26.56 13.77 -13.03
N GLY A 31 25.82 14.66 -12.37
CA GLY A 31 24.42 14.90 -12.66
C GLY A 31 23.52 13.70 -12.37
N ILE A 32 23.89 12.84 -11.40
CA ILE A 32 23.19 11.60 -11.11
C ILE A 32 22.66 11.62 -9.66
N TYR A 33 21.43 11.09 -9.44
CA TYR A 33 20.96 10.80 -8.10
C TYR A 33 20.93 9.29 -7.83
N CYS A 34 21.31 8.94 -6.59
CA CYS A 34 21.47 7.57 -6.12
C CYS A 34 20.61 7.26 -4.90
N ARG A 35 20.38 5.97 -4.64
CA ARG A 35 19.87 5.46 -3.36
C ARG A 35 20.97 5.47 -2.29
N PRO A 36 20.65 5.52 -0.98
CA PRO A 36 21.64 5.38 0.11
C PRO A 36 22.47 4.12 0.02
N ILE A 37 21.91 3.03 -0.49
CA ILE A 37 22.53 1.71 -0.62
C ILE A 37 23.32 1.52 -1.94
N CYS A 38 23.62 2.60 -2.66
CA CYS A 38 24.30 2.50 -3.96
C CYS A 38 25.63 1.77 -3.84
N PRO A 39 25.92 0.73 -4.67
CA PRO A 39 27.19 0.01 -4.63
C PRO A 39 28.37 0.79 -5.25
N ALA A 40 28.11 1.93 -5.89
CA ALA A 40 29.14 2.77 -6.47
C ALA A 40 30.08 3.33 -5.39
N ARG A 41 31.31 3.71 -5.80
CA ARG A 41 32.24 4.43 -4.93
C ARG A 41 31.58 5.73 -4.42
N SER A 42 31.75 6.01 -3.14
CA SER A 42 31.25 7.26 -2.55
C SER A 42 31.88 8.48 -3.22
N PRO A 43 31.07 9.45 -3.64
CA PRO A 43 31.58 10.72 -4.16
C PRO A 43 32.22 11.54 -3.03
N LYS A 44 33.01 12.55 -3.41
CA LYS A 44 33.59 13.51 -2.47
C LYS A 44 32.47 14.31 -1.77
N PRO A 45 32.60 14.62 -0.47
CA PRO A 45 31.55 15.30 0.32
C PRO A 45 31.04 16.63 -0.28
N GLU A 46 31.94 17.39 -0.91
CA GLU A 46 31.60 18.68 -1.56
C GLU A 46 30.67 18.53 -2.77
N ASN A 47 30.62 17.35 -3.39
CA ASN A 47 29.77 17.06 -4.55
C ASN A 47 28.44 16.41 -4.17
N ILE A 48 28.08 16.36 -2.87
CA ILE A 48 26.89 15.65 -2.38
C ILE A 48 25.82 16.65 -1.95
N VAL A 49 24.62 16.45 -2.50
CA VAL A 49 23.38 17.10 -2.03
C VAL A 49 22.36 16.03 -1.71
N TYR A 50 21.61 16.19 -0.63
CA TYR A 50 20.55 15.26 -0.23
C TYR A 50 19.18 15.78 -0.65
N PHE A 51 18.36 14.90 -1.21
CA PHE A 51 17.00 15.19 -1.67
C PHE A 51 15.98 14.32 -0.92
N PRO A 52 14.83 14.89 -0.50
CA PRO A 52 13.80 14.12 0.20
C PRO A 52 13.10 13.09 -0.71
N THR A 53 13.12 13.31 -2.02
CA THR A 53 12.47 12.45 -3.00
C THR A 53 13.27 12.35 -4.30
N ALA A 54 13.04 11.26 -5.04
CA ALA A 54 13.56 11.12 -6.41
C ALA A 54 13.06 12.25 -7.34
N ALA A 55 11.83 12.74 -7.11
CA ALA A 55 11.24 13.82 -7.89
C ALA A 55 11.97 15.16 -7.64
N ALA A 56 12.35 15.46 -6.38
CA ALA A 56 13.14 16.65 -6.05
C ALA A 56 14.52 16.61 -6.72
N ALA A 57 15.18 15.46 -6.73
CA ALA A 57 16.44 15.29 -7.43
C ALA A 57 16.29 15.44 -8.96
N ALA A 58 15.20 14.93 -9.53
CA ALA A 58 14.90 15.05 -10.97
C ALA A 58 14.55 16.50 -11.36
N GLU A 59 13.79 17.26 -10.54
CA GLU A 59 13.53 18.69 -10.76
C GLU A 59 14.82 19.53 -10.65
N ALA A 60 15.78 19.12 -9.82
CA ALA A 60 17.11 19.71 -9.77
C ALA A 60 18.00 19.36 -10.99
N GLY A 61 17.46 18.67 -11.99
CA GLY A 61 18.15 18.33 -13.23
C GLY A 61 19.01 17.06 -13.17
N LEU A 62 18.95 16.31 -12.07
CA LEU A 62 19.72 15.07 -11.94
C LEU A 62 18.98 13.89 -12.58
N ARG A 63 19.72 12.95 -13.15
CA ARG A 63 19.18 11.70 -13.72
C ARG A 63 19.34 10.52 -12.77
N PRO A 64 18.45 9.51 -12.82
CA PRO A 64 18.53 8.36 -11.94
C PRO A 64 19.74 7.48 -12.26
N CYS A 65 20.37 6.97 -11.20
CA CYS A 65 21.53 6.07 -11.31
C CYS A 65 21.11 4.70 -11.89
N LEU A 66 21.88 4.23 -12.88
CA LEU A 66 21.62 2.93 -13.53
C LEU A 66 22.17 1.75 -12.73
N ARG A 67 23.08 1.96 -11.75
CA ARG A 67 23.67 0.90 -10.93
C ARG A 67 22.80 0.53 -9.75
N CYS A 68 22.30 1.54 -9.00
CA CYS A 68 21.45 1.28 -7.82
C CYS A 68 19.96 1.28 -8.14
N SER A 69 19.57 1.56 -9.37
CA SER A 69 18.19 1.42 -9.84
C SER A 69 17.16 2.09 -8.90
N PRO A 70 17.07 3.45 -8.86
CA PRO A 70 16.16 4.14 -7.96
C PRO A 70 14.70 3.73 -8.08
N GLU A 71 14.30 3.16 -9.23
CA GLU A 71 12.95 2.59 -9.46
C GLU A 71 12.63 1.38 -8.60
N THR A 72 13.64 0.72 -8.05
CA THR A 72 13.47 -0.45 -7.17
C THR A 72 13.50 -0.06 -5.69
N SER A 73 13.69 1.22 -5.35
CA SER A 73 13.66 1.65 -3.94
C SER A 73 12.26 1.45 -3.34
N PRO A 74 12.16 1.11 -2.06
CA PRO A 74 10.90 1.23 -1.34
C PRO A 74 10.35 2.64 -1.47
N GLY A 75 9.03 2.79 -1.56
CA GLY A 75 8.38 4.09 -1.64
C GLY A 75 8.68 4.96 -0.41
N SER A 76 8.64 6.27 -0.55
CA SER A 76 8.65 7.14 0.63
C SER A 76 7.39 6.87 1.44
N PRO A 77 7.48 6.64 2.77
CA PRO A 77 6.30 6.44 3.59
C PRO A 77 5.35 7.63 3.44
N ALA A 78 4.06 7.35 3.21
CA ALA A 78 3.06 8.41 3.08
C ALA A 78 3.02 9.33 4.32
N TRP A 79 3.46 8.82 5.46
CA TRP A 79 3.39 9.44 6.79
C TRP A 79 4.67 10.19 7.21
N ASN A 80 5.69 10.23 6.38
CA ASN A 80 6.87 11.06 6.64
C ASN A 80 6.61 12.57 6.46
N CYS A 81 5.44 12.94 5.91
CA CYS A 81 5.05 14.33 5.79
C CYS A 81 4.29 14.77 7.04
N THR A 82 4.69 15.91 7.61
CA THR A 82 3.96 16.57 8.70
C THR A 82 2.57 17.06 8.28
N SER A 83 2.25 17.01 6.99
CA SER A 83 0.95 17.39 6.43
C SER A 83 0.17 16.15 5.97
N ALA A 84 -0.95 15.86 6.64
CA ALA A 84 -1.89 14.82 6.23
C ALA A 84 -2.41 15.02 4.80
N THR A 85 -2.58 16.27 4.37
CA THR A 85 -2.99 16.62 3.00
C THR A 85 -1.97 16.16 1.97
N VAL A 86 -0.66 16.36 2.22
CA VAL A 86 0.40 15.90 1.30
C VAL A 86 0.44 14.39 1.23
N SER A 87 0.34 13.71 2.37
CA SER A 87 0.32 12.24 2.42
C SER A 87 -0.83 11.66 1.60
N ARG A 88 -2.04 12.24 1.72
CA ARG A 88 -3.21 11.86 0.91
C ARG A 88 -3.02 12.17 -0.56
N ALA A 89 -2.50 13.35 -0.89
CA ALA A 89 -2.19 13.72 -2.27
C ALA A 89 -1.22 12.74 -2.91
N MET A 90 -0.15 12.36 -2.21
CA MET A 90 0.81 11.36 -2.68
C MET A 90 0.15 10.01 -2.93
N LEU A 91 -0.75 9.58 -2.05
CA LEU A 91 -1.51 8.35 -2.22
C LEU A 91 -2.38 8.39 -3.48
N LEU A 92 -3.14 9.48 -3.67
CA LEU A 92 -3.99 9.66 -4.85
C LEU A 92 -3.19 9.71 -6.15
N ILE A 93 -2.02 10.38 -6.14
CA ILE A 93 -1.11 10.43 -7.29
C ILE A 93 -0.60 9.03 -7.63
N ARG A 94 -0.20 8.23 -6.64
CA ARG A 94 0.23 6.83 -6.84
C ARG A 94 -0.90 5.94 -7.38
N GLN A 95 -2.14 6.24 -7.02
CA GLN A 95 -3.33 5.58 -7.55
C GLN A 95 -3.74 6.07 -8.95
N GLY A 96 -2.98 6.99 -9.55
CA GLY A 96 -3.21 7.46 -10.89
C GLY A 96 -4.06 8.73 -11.02
N ALA A 97 -4.34 9.46 -9.93
CA ALA A 97 -5.18 10.68 -9.98
C ALA A 97 -4.69 11.76 -10.95
N LEU A 98 -3.39 11.75 -11.32
CA LEU A 98 -2.80 12.64 -12.31
C LEU A 98 -2.41 11.91 -13.61
N ASN A 99 -2.96 10.73 -13.89
CA ASN A 99 -2.74 10.03 -15.16
C ASN A 99 -3.48 10.74 -16.29
N GLU A 100 -4.76 11.00 -16.10
CA GLU A 100 -5.65 11.70 -17.01
C GLU A 100 -6.24 12.98 -16.40
N GLY A 101 -6.30 13.05 -15.06
CA GLY A 101 -6.80 14.19 -14.29
C GLY A 101 -5.80 15.35 -14.21
N ASN A 102 -6.30 16.49 -13.79
CA ASN A 102 -5.52 17.69 -13.56
C ASN A 102 -5.29 17.96 -12.05
N LEU A 103 -4.54 19.00 -11.74
CA LEU A 103 -4.24 19.36 -10.35
C LEU A 103 -5.48 19.91 -9.61
N GLU A 104 -6.38 20.53 -10.31
CA GLU A 104 -7.64 21.08 -9.80
C GLU A 104 -8.56 19.95 -9.31
N ASP A 105 -8.65 18.84 -10.07
CA ASP A 105 -9.42 17.64 -9.69
C ASP A 105 -8.81 16.99 -8.43
N LEU A 106 -7.48 16.91 -8.37
CA LEU A 106 -6.78 16.42 -7.18
C LEU A 106 -7.06 17.32 -5.96
N ALA A 107 -7.03 18.63 -6.15
CA ALA A 107 -7.30 19.63 -5.12
C ALA A 107 -8.73 19.53 -4.60
N LEU A 108 -9.70 19.37 -5.49
CA LEU A 108 -11.11 19.17 -5.12
C LEU A 108 -11.32 17.90 -4.29
N LYS A 109 -10.66 16.78 -4.68
CA LYS A 109 -10.69 15.52 -3.90
C LYS A 109 -10.13 15.68 -2.49
N LEU A 110 -9.18 16.59 -2.30
CA LEU A 110 -8.52 16.86 -1.03
C LEU A 110 -9.23 17.96 -0.21
N GLY A 111 -10.20 18.65 -0.77
CA GLY A 111 -10.90 19.75 -0.10
C GLY A 111 -10.04 21.02 0.07
N VAL A 112 -9.05 21.26 -0.81
CA VAL A 112 -8.12 22.40 -0.72
C VAL A 112 -7.91 23.04 -2.09
N GLY A 113 -7.35 24.26 -2.13
CA GLY A 113 -7.02 24.92 -3.40
C GLY A 113 -5.74 24.35 -4.05
N SER A 114 -5.67 24.36 -5.39
CA SER A 114 -4.53 23.88 -6.16
C SER A 114 -3.22 24.67 -5.85
N ARG A 115 -3.33 25.99 -5.59
CA ARG A 115 -2.19 26.80 -5.16
C ARG A 115 -1.64 26.36 -3.79
N HIS A 116 -2.53 26.00 -2.86
CA HIS A 116 -2.14 25.49 -1.55
C HIS A 116 -1.41 24.13 -1.68
N ILE A 117 -1.90 23.21 -2.50
CA ILE A 117 -1.22 21.94 -2.77
C ILE A 117 0.17 22.16 -3.34
N ARG A 118 0.34 23.03 -4.34
CA ARG A 118 1.67 23.35 -4.90
C ARG A 118 2.63 23.81 -3.83
N ARG A 119 2.20 24.72 -2.94
CA ARG A 119 3.03 25.21 -1.83
C ARG A 119 3.40 24.09 -0.86
N LEU A 120 2.43 23.27 -0.45
CA LEU A 120 2.67 22.13 0.44
C LEU A 120 3.66 21.14 -0.17
N PHE A 121 3.51 20.83 -1.46
CA PHE A 121 4.42 19.93 -2.16
C PHE A 121 5.84 20.47 -2.23
N GLN A 122 5.99 21.76 -2.55
CA GLN A 122 7.33 22.40 -2.56
C GLN A 122 7.98 22.32 -1.18
N THR A 123 7.23 22.59 -0.11
CA THR A 123 7.75 22.57 1.26
C THR A 123 8.11 21.16 1.76
N HIS A 124 7.27 20.15 1.47
CA HIS A 124 7.39 18.82 2.08
C HIS A 124 8.04 17.77 1.17
N ILE A 125 7.89 17.92 -0.15
CA ILE A 125 8.34 16.94 -1.15
C ILE A 125 9.57 17.48 -1.91
N GLY A 126 9.73 18.81 -1.98
CA GLY A 126 10.77 19.45 -2.78
C GLY A 126 10.52 19.37 -4.28
N ALA A 127 9.30 19.04 -4.71
CA ALA A 127 8.91 18.92 -6.11
C ALA A 127 7.43 19.22 -6.29
N SER A 128 7.02 19.61 -7.51
CA SER A 128 5.62 19.82 -7.84
C SER A 128 4.84 18.48 -7.91
N PRO A 129 3.51 18.48 -7.69
CA PRO A 129 2.68 17.28 -7.84
C PRO A 129 2.83 16.61 -9.23
N LYS A 130 2.93 17.42 -10.29
CA LYS A 130 3.12 16.94 -11.66
C LYS A 130 4.50 16.31 -11.86
N ALA A 131 5.57 16.88 -11.30
CA ALA A 131 6.90 16.32 -11.36
C ALA A 131 6.99 15.00 -10.60
N LEU A 132 6.37 14.93 -9.40
CA LEU A 132 6.27 13.68 -8.66
C LEU A 132 5.58 12.59 -9.48
N ALA A 133 4.41 12.88 -10.04
CA ALA A 133 3.67 11.93 -10.89
C ALA A 133 4.49 11.47 -12.09
N THR A 134 5.15 12.41 -12.79
CA THR A 134 5.96 12.09 -13.97
C THR A 134 7.16 11.22 -13.60
N THR A 135 7.86 11.55 -12.51
CA THR A 135 9.01 10.76 -12.04
C THR A 135 8.58 9.34 -11.66
N GLN A 136 7.45 9.18 -10.96
CA GLN A 136 6.91 7.87 -10.60
C GLN A 136 6.57 7.03 -11.84
N LYS A 137 5.89 7.61 -12.83
CA LYS A 137 5.58 6.96 -14.12
C LYS A 137 6.83 6.48 -14.83
N ILE A 138 7.85 7.33 -14.93
CA ILE A 138 9.11 7.00 -15.63
C ILE A 138 9.90 5.92 -14.88
N LEU A 139 9.98 6.00 -13.56
CA LEU A 139 10.64 4.98 -12.74
C LEU A 139 9.90 3.65 -12.87
N PHE A 140 8.56 3.65 -12.82
CA PHE A 140 7.77 2.45 -12.99
C PHE A 140 7.91 1.86 -14.40
N ALA A 141 7.90 2.69 -15.44
CA ALA A 141 8.16 2.25 -16.83
C ALA A 141 9.53 1.59 -16.97
N LYS A 142 10.57 2.17 -16.37
CA LYS A 142 11.92 1.56 -16.37
C LYS A 142 11.91 0.21 -15.65
N LYS A 143 11.19 0.09 -14.52
CA LYS A 143 11.01 -1.18 -13.82
C LYS A 143 10.38 -2.22 -14.75
N LEU A 144 9.30 -1.89 -15.44
CA LEU A 144 8.64 -2.79 -16.39
C LEU A 144 9.54 -3.17 -17.57
N LEU A 145 10.34 -2.24 -18.09
CA LEU A 145 11.31 -2.53 -19.14
C LEU A 145 12.37 -3.55 -18.73
N ASN A 146 12.72 -3.60 -17.44
CA ASN A 146 13.75 -4.47 -16.88
C ASN A 146 13.18 -5.80 -16.38
N GLU A 147 11.94 -5.85 -15.90
CA GLU A 147 11.35 -6.99 -15.20
C GLU A 147 10.27 -7.72 -16.02
N THR A 148 9.86 -7.19 -17.18
CA THR A 148 8.80 -7.78 -18.01
C THR A 148 9.15 -7.79 -19.49
N GLU A 149 8.50 -8.69 -20.24
CA GLU A 149 8.56 -8.74 -21.72
C GLU A 149 7.48 -7.92 -22.40
N LEU A 150 6.73 -7.10 -21.65
CA LEU A 150 5.67 -6.25 -22.18
C LEU A 150 6.14 -5.44 -23.38
N PRO A 151 5.36 -5.34 -24.48
CA PRO A 151 5.62 -4.38 -25.55
C PRO A 151 5.76 -2.96 -25.00
N VAL A 152 6.67 -2.17 -25.59
CA VAL A 152 6.92 -0.78 -25.15
C VAL A 152 5.63 0.06 -25.14
N SER A 153 4.73 -0.19 -26.08
CA SER A 153 3.41 0.45 -26.11
C SER A 153 2.56 0.13 -24.89
N GLN A 154 2.52 -1.13 -24.47
CA GLN A 154 1.80 -1.53 -23.25
C GLN A 154 2.46 -0.97 -21.98
N ILE A 155 3.79 -0.91 -21.92
CA ILE A 155 4.52 -0.28 -20.80
C ILE A 155 4.13 1.19 -20.65
N ALA A 156 3.94 1.92 -21.77
CA ALA A 156 3.50 3.30 -21.70
C ALA A 156 2.17 3.43 -20.93
N PHE A 157 1.16 2.67 -21.30
CA PHE A 157 -0.16 2.70 -20.65
C PHE A 157 -0.12 2.12 -19.23
N ALA A 158 0.53 0.98 -19.03
CA ALA A 158 0.71 0.35 -17.71
C ALA A 158 1.41 1.26 -16.70
N SER A 159 2.22 2.21 -17.18
CA SER A 159 2.89 3.22 -16.36
C SER A 159 2.09 4.53 -16.22
N GLY A 160 0.85 4.58 -16.70
CA GLY A 160 -0.06 5.71 -16.55
C GLY A 160 0.17 6.85 -17.56
N PHE A 161 0.84 6.60 -18.69
CA PHE A 161 0.91 7.60 -19.77
C PHE A 161 -0.30 7.48 -20.68
N GLY A 162 -0.97 8.58 -20.96
CA GLY A 162 -2.09 8.63 -21.90
C GLY A 162 -1.69 8.54 -23.40
N SER A 163 -0.38 8.54 -23.74
CA SER A 163 0.08 8.30 -25.10
C SER A 163 1.55 7.84 -25.17
N ILE A 164 1.84 6.99 -26.15
CA ILE A 164 3.19 6.48 -26.43
C ILE A 164 4.15 7.63 -26.78
N ARG A 165 3.67 8.65 -27.49
CA ARG A 165 4.49 9.82 -27.84
C ARG A 165 4.99 10.57 -26.60
N ARG A 166 4.10 10.85 -25.64
CA ARG A 166 4.45 11.51 -24.37
C ARG A 166 5.39 10.65 -23.55
N PHE A 167 5.15 9.35 -23.50
CA PHE A 167 6.03 8.39 -22.83
C PHE A 167 7.45 8.43 -23.42
N ASN A 168 7.58 8.25 -24.73
CA ASN A 168 8.89 8.25 -25.41
C ASN A 168 9.65 9.57 -25.19
N ALA A 169 8.99 10.71 -25.29
CA ALA A 169 9.58 12.01 -25.07
C ALA A 169 10.08 12.18 -23.63
N ALA A 170 9.25 11.83 -22.62
CA ALA A 170 9.61 11.92 -21.22
C ALA A 170 10.76 10.96 -20.86
N PHE A 171 10.72 9.73 -21.36
CA PHE A 171 11.76 8.72 -21.12
C PHE A 171 13.10 9.13 -21.73
N LYS A 172 13.08 9.58 -23.00
CA LYS A 172 14.29 10.06 -23.70
C LYS A 172 14.89 11.28 -23.03
N LYS A 173 14.07 12.20 -22.51
CA LYS A 173 14.54 13.38 -21.76
C LYS A 173 15.36 12.98 -20.53
N ILE A 174 14.94 11.93 -19.82
CA ILE A 174 15.57 11.51 -18.56
C ILE A 174 16.77 10.58 -18.78
N TYR A 175 16.64 9.62 -19.71
CA TYR A 175 17.67 8.57 -19.91
C TYR A 175 18.55 8.78 -21.15
N GLY A 176 18.28 9.80 -21.97
CA GLY A 176 19.02 10.07 -23.21
C GLY A 176 18.79 9.06 -24.34
N LYS A 177 17.99 8.02 -24.09
CA LYS A 177 17.70 6.92 -25.04
C LYS A 177 16.20 6.66 -25.11
N THR A 178 15.74 6.11 -26.22
CA THR A 178 14.36 5.64 -26.32
C THR A 178 14.12 4.41 -25.46
N PRO A 179 12.87 4.13 -25.01
CA PRO A 179 12.57 2.94 -24.24
C PRO A 179 13.02 1.63 -24.93
N SER A 180 12.83 1.51 -26.23
CA SER A 180 13.25 0.34 -27.00
C SER A 180 14.77 0.16 -26.99
N ALA A 181 15.55 1.23 -27.15
CA ALA A 181 17.01 1.19 -27.12
C ALA A 181 17.55 0.99 -25.67
N PHE A 182 16.70 1.21 -24.65
CA PHE A 182 17.03 1.03 -23.25
C PHE A 182 16.79 -0.40 -22.75
N ARG A 183 15.83 -1.11 -23.36
CA ARG A 183 15.48 -2.49 -23.00
C ARG A 183 16.71 -3.40 -23.12
N ARG A 184 17.02 -4.11 -22.05
CA ARG A 184 18.03 -5.18 -22.09
C ARG A 184 17.37 -6.47 -22.56
N PRO A 185 18.06 -7.31 -23.36
CA PRO A 185 17.60 -8.66 -23.64
C PRO A 185 17.46 -9.41 -22.32
N MET A 186 16.25 -9.82 -21.96
CA MET A 186 16.07 -10.74 -20.83
C MET A 186 16.53 -12.13 -21.28
N LYS A 187 17.34 -12.79 -20.45
CA LYS A 187 17.52 -14.24 -20.59
C LYS A 187 16.14 -14.87 -20.37
N SER A 188 15.62 -15.47 -21.41
CA SER A 188 14.30 -16.10 -21.43
C SER A 188 14.12 -17.03 -20.23
N SER A 189 13.46 -16.56 -19.22
CA SER A 189 12.81 -17.43 -18.24
C SER A 189 11.38 -17.60 -18.75
N MET A 190 11.12 -18.74 -19.38
CA MET A 190 9.81 -19.12 -19.90
C MET A 190 8.72 -18.94 -18.86
N VAL A 191 7.99 -17.83 -18.90
CA VAL A 191 6.66 -17.66 -18.35
C VAL A 191 5.78 -17.14 -19.49
N GLY A 192 5.80 -17.87 -20.57
CA GLY A 192 4.95 -17.69 -21.73
C GLY A 192 4.21 -19.00 -21.99
N GLY A 193 3.13 -19.22 -21.29
CA GLY A 193 2.19 -20.31 -21.54
C GLY A 193 0.82 -19.68 -21.80
N ALA A 194 0.48 -19.45 -23.07
CA ALA A 194 -0.90 -19.39 -23.49
C ALA A 194 -1.49 -20.79 -23.28
N GLY A 195 -2.02 -21.05 -22.11
CA GLY A 195 -2.68 -22.30 -21.76
C GLY A 195 -4.03 -21.99 -21.15
N GLY A 196 -5.05 -21.93 -21.96
CA GLY A 196 -6.44 -21.79 -21.55
C GLY A 196 -7.35 -22.19 -22.70
N THR A 197 -7.93 -23.37 -22.63
CA THR A 197 -9.01 -23.78 -23.52
C THR A 197 -10.22 -22.89 -23.23
N GLY A 198 -10.58 -22.00 -24.18
CA GLY A 198 -11.88 -21.33 -24.23
C GLY A 198 -12.02 -19.92 -23.67
N GLY A 199 -10.95 -19.25 -23.14
CA GLY A 199 -11.03 -17.86 -22.62
C GLY A 199 -9.94 -16.97 -23.17
N LYS A 200 -10.10 -15.63 -23.15
CA LYS A 200 -9.04 -14.66 -23.45
C LYS A 200 -7.82 -14.95 -22.58
N ALA A 201 -6.65 -15.14 -23.22
CA ALA A 201 -5.39 -15.37 -22.51
C ALA A 201 -5.12 -14.23 -21.52
N LEU A 202 -4.93 -14.56 -20.23
CA LEU A 202 -4.60 -13.59 -19.20
C LEU A 202 -3.15 -13.12 -19.37
N PHE A 203 -2.95 -11.80 -19.23
CA PHE A 203 -1.64 -11.19 -19.16
C PHE A 203 -0.92 -11.62 -17.89
N ARG A 204 0.28 -12.16 -18.02
CA ARG A 204 1.11 -12.62 -16.89
C ARG A 204 2.37 -11.77 -16.77
N CYS A 205 2.70 -11.37 -15.55
CA CYS A 205 4.00 -10.78 -15.26
C CYS A 205 4.45 -11.08 -13.83
N LYS A 206 5.75 -10.89 -13.61
CA LYS A 206 6.42 -11.08 -12.33
C LYS A 206 7.15 -9.79 -11.97
N LEU A 207 6.90 -9.24 -10.79
CA LEU A 207 7.46 -7.98 -10.33
C LEU A 207 8.04 -8.12 -8.92
N THR A 208 9.21 -7.51 -8.72
CA THR A 208 9.88 -7.44 -7.42
C THR A 208 9.43 -6.19 -6.68
N LEU A 209 8.91 -6.33 -5.46
CA LEU A 209 8.40 -5.25 -4.62
C LEU A 209 9.29 -5.08 -3.39
N SER A 210 10.25 -4.17 -3.45
CA SER A 210 11.19 -3.92 -2.34
C SER A 210 10.48 -3.34 -1.12
N PHE A 211 10.97 -3.71 0.07
CA PHE A 211 10.56 -3.15 1.36
C PHE A 211 11.79 -2.71 2.17
N ARG A 212 11.56 -1.95 3.26
CA ARG A 212 12.61 -1.63 4.26
C ARG A 212 12.62 -2.68 5.36
N PRO A 213 13.80 -3.23 5.71
CA PRO A 213 13.90 -4.08 6.87
C PRO A 213 13.76 -3.26 8.19
N PRO A 214 13.38 -3.92 9.31
CA PRO A 214 13.01 -5.32 9.39
C PRO A 214 11.61 -5.60 8.87
N PHE A 215 11.34 -6.86 8.46
CA PHE A 215 10.06 -7.29 7.90
C PHE A 215 9.81 -8.76 8.26
N ASP A 216 8.73 -9.03 8.96
CA ASP A 216 8.32 -10.39 9.36
C ASP A 216 7.22 -10.91 8.43
N TRP A 217 7.64 -11.52 7.32
CA TRP A 217 6.72 -12.10 6.34
C TRP A 217 5.86 -13.20 6.93
N GLN A 218 6.44 -14.08 7.74
CA GLN A 218 5.73 -15.25 8.25
C GLN A 218 4.56 -14.85 9.16
N ARG A 219 4.76 -13.89 10.05
CA ARG A 219 3.69 -13.36 10.90
C ARG A 219 2.61 -12.64 10.12
N LEU A 220 3.02 -11.80 9.16
CA LEU A 220 2.08 -11.09 8.30
C LEU A 220 1.26 -12.08 7.47
N LEU A 221 1.90 -13.11 6.93
CA LEU A 221 1.25 -14.17 6.16
C LEU A 221 0.27 -14.98 7.02
N ALA A 222 0.66 -15.36 8.25
CA ALA A 222 -0.21 -16.05 9.20
C ALA A 222 -1.46 -15.22 9.57
N PHE A 223 -1.30 -13.89 9.67
CA PHE A 223 -2.45 -12.99 9.86
C PHE A 223 -3.43 -13.07 8.69
N PHE A 224 -2.94 -13.04 7.44
CA PHE A 224 -3.79 -13.18 6.25
C PHE A 224 -4.39 -14.59 6.15
N GLN A 225 -3.61 -15.65 6.41
CA GLN A 225 -4.05 -17.03 6.37
C GLN A 225 -5.23 -17.29 7.32
N SER A 226 -5.12 -16.82 8.57
CA SER A 226 -6.19 -17.02 9.56
C SER A 226 -7.50 -16.31 9.17
N ARG A 227 -7.45 -15.30 8.33
CA ARG A 227 -8.58 -14.46 7.89
C ARG A 227 -8.94 -14.61 6.42
N ALA A 228 -8.29 -15.52 5.70
CA ALA A 228 -8.49 -15.72 4.27
C ALA A 228 -9.95 -16.08 3.93
N ILE A 229 -10.54 -15.39 2.97
CA ILE A 229 -11.92 -15.63 2.50
C ILE A 229 -11.93 -16.86 1.59
N PRO A 230 -12.67 -17.94 1.96
CA PRO A 230 -12.80 -19.10 1.08
C PRO A 230 -13.29 -18.71 -0.31
N GLY A 231 -12.61 -19.21 -1.34
CA GLY A 231 -12.91 -18.92 -2.74
C GLY A 231 -12.39 -17.60 -3.29
N VAL A 232 -11.91 -16.68 -2.44
CA VAL A 232 -11.38 -15.37 -2.85
C VAL A 232 -9.87 -15.27 -2.63
N GLU A 233 -9.39 -15.81 -1.51
CA GLU A 233 -7.99 -15.80 -1.15
C GLU A 233 -7.60 -17.01 -0.31
N PHE A 234 -6.33 -17.39 -0.39
CA PHE A 234 -5.75 -18.44 0.44
C PHE A 234 -4.23 -18.25 0.57
N VAL A 235 -3.63 -19.00 1.50
CA VAL A 235 -2.19 -19.09 1.68
C VAL A 235 -1.78 -20.54 1.55
N GLU A 236 -0.79 -20.81 0.70
CA GLU A 236 -0.22 -22.13 0.48
C GLU A 236 1.29 -22.02 0.25
N ASN A 237 2.08 -22.88 0.85
CA ASN A 237 3.54 -22.97 0.68
C ASN A 237 4.29 -21.64 0.85
N GLY A 238 3.86 -20.79 1.81
CA GLY A 238 4.47 -19.49 2.06
C GLY A 238 4.07 -18.40 1.07
N VAL A 239 3.12 -18.67 0.17
CA VAL A 239 2.61 -17.76 -0.85
C VAL A 239 1.17 -17.37 -0.54
N TYR A 240 0.87 -16.08 -0.65
CA TYR A 240 -0.49 -15.54 -0.57
C TYR A 240 -1.08 -15.42 -1.97
N HIS A 241 -2.28 -15.93 -2.18
CA HIS A 241 -3.03 -15.92 -3.45
C HIS A 241 -4.37 -15.24 -3.28
N ARG A 242 -4.79 -14.43 -4.26
CA ARG A 242 -6.14 -13.88 -4.28
C ARG A 242 -6.64 -13.51 -5.67
N THR A 243 -7.96 -13.51 -5.82
CA THR A 243 -8.66 -12.86 -6.95
C THR A 243 -8.67 -11.35 -6.75
N ILE A 244 -8.58 -10.61 -7.83
CA ILE A 244 -8.57 -9.15 -7.78
C ILE A 244 -9.48 -8.54 -8.86
N ARG A 245 -10.14 -7.43 -8.50
CA ARG A 245 -10.74 -6.48 -9.45
C ARG A 245 -10.24 -5.09 -9.13
N LEU A 246 -9.88 -4.36 -10.15
CA LEU A 246 -9.39 -2.99 -10.05
C LEU A 246 -9.76 -2.24 -11.33
N ASN A 247 -10.63 -1.25 -11.23
CA ASN A 247 -11.27 -0.61 -12.39
C ASN A 247 -11.86 -1.69 -13.33
N GLU A 248 -11.46 -1.70 -14.61
CA GLU A 248 -11.88 -2.70 -15.60
C GLU A 248 -10.97 -3.95 -15.63
N THR A 249 -9.84 -3.91 -14.91
CA THR A 249 -8.90 -5.04 -14.83
C THR A 249 -9.34 -6.03 -13.77
N PHE A 250 -9.35 -7.31 -14.14
CA PHE A 250 -9.62 -8.42 -13.22
C PHE A 250 -8.60 -9.55 -13.42
N GLY A 251 -8.53 -10.43 -12.43
CA GLY A 251 -7.63 -11.57 -12.49
C GLY A 251 -7.20 -12.04 -11.11
N MET A 252 -5.94 -12.44 -10.99
CA MET A 252 -5.38 -12.89 -9.73
C MET A 252 -3.94 -12.41 -9.52
N ILE A 253 -3.54 -12.39 -8.26
CA ILE A 253 -2.17 -12.17 -7.82
C ILE A 253 -1.70 -13.28 -6.89
N SER A 254 -0.40 -13.57 -6.94
CA SER A 254 0.31 -14.42 -5.99
C SER A 254 1.51 -13.64 -5.46
N VAL A 255 1.70 -13.64 -4.13
CA VAL A 255 2.77 -12.86 -3.48
C VAL A 255 3.56 -13.77 -2.54
N ALA A 256 4.89 -13.80 -2.73
CA ALA A 256 5.84 -14.56 -1.94
C ALA A 256 6.98 -13.69 -1.45
N HIS A 257 7.70 -14.13 -0.43
CA HIS A 257 8.96 -13.51 0.00
C HIS A 257 10.09 -13.86 -0.96
N ALA A 258 10.97 -12.91 -1.27
CA ALA A 258 12.20 -13.14 -2.01
C ALA A 258 13.35 -13.36 -1.02
N ASP A 259 13.74 -14.61 -0.78
CA ASP A 259 14.60 -15.01 0.35
C ASP A 259 15.98 -14.33 0.43
N LYS A 260 16.49 -13.86 -0.69
CA LYS A 260 17.82 -13.22 -0.78
C LYS A 260 17.79 -11.70 -0.86
N GLU A 261 16.59 -11.10 -0.87
CA GLU A 261 16.40 -9.68 -1.08
C GLU A 261 15.40 -9.09 -0.08
N ASN A 262 15.52 -7.83 0.25
CA ASN A 262 14.49 -7.11 1.00
C ASN A 262 13.30 -6.80 0.08
N ALA A 263 12.63 -7.84 -0.41
CA ALA A 263 11.55 -7.72 -1.39
C ALA A 263 10.50 -8.84 -1.29
N LEU A 264 9.30 -8.53 -1.75
CA LEU A 264 8.29 -9.53 -2.11
C LEU A 264 8.31 -9.72 -3.63
N LEU A 265 7.96 -10.91 -4.05
CA LEU A 265 7.81 -11.30 -5.44
C LEU A 265 6.33 -11.43 -5.74
N MET A 266 5.81 -10.54 -6.58
CA MET A 266 4.42 -10.57 -7.03
C MET A 266 4.34 -11.17 -8.43
N THR A 267 3.54 -12.21 -8.60
CA THR A 267 3.15 -12.75 -9.90
C THR A 267 1.68 -12.41 -10.15
N THR A 268 1.35 -12.06 -11.39
CA THR A 268 -0.02 -11.68 -11.77
C THR A 268 -0.50 -12.48 -12.97
N ALA A 269 -1.82 -12.71 -13.03
CA ALA A 269 -2.53 -13.14 -14.23
C ALA A 269 -3.78 -12.25 -14.35
N LEU A 270 -3.78 -11.31 -15.29
CA LEU A 270 -4.72 -10.19 -15.41
C LEU A 270 -5.40 -10.17 -16.79
N SER A 271 -6.62 -9.64 -16.86
CA SER A 271 -7.32 -9.39 -18.12
C SER A 271 -6.66 -8.31 -18.96
N ASP A 272 -5.97 -7.35 -18.32
CA ASP A 272 -5.26 -6.23 -18.96
C ASP A 272 -4.09 -5.74 -18.09
N SER A 273 -3.16 -5.01 -18.70
CA SER A 273 -1.98 -4.46 -18.02
C SER A 273 -2.12 -2.98 -17.62
N SER A 274 -3.18 -2.29 -18.01
CA SER A 274 -3.35 -0.84 -17.83
C SER A 274 -3.36 -0.40 -16.37
N ASP A 275 -3.89 -1.23 -15.47
CA ASP A 275 -3.96 -0.97 -14.04
C ASP A 275 -2.77 -1.51 -13.24
N LEU A 276 -1.66 -1.89 -13.90
CA LEU A 276 -0.53 -2.53 -13.22
C LEU A 276 0.13 -1.62 -12.17
N MET A 277 0.25 -0.32 -12.46
CA MET A 277 0.81 0.64 -11.49
C MET A 277 -0.08 0.82 -10.25
N PRO A 278 -1.38 1.13 -10.33
CA PRO A 278 -2.27 1.16 -9.18
C PRO A 278 -2.41 -0.20 -8.47
N LEU A 279 -2.30 -1.32 -9.18
CA LEU A 279 -2.27 -2.66 -8.59
C LEU A 279 -1.05 -2.85 -7.69
N VAL A 280 0.14 -2.52 -8.18
CA VAL A 280 1.39 -2.57 -7.40
C VAL A 280 1.27 -1.72 -6.13
N GLU A 281 0.75 -0.49 -6.23
CA GLU A 281 0.54 0.38 -5.06
C GLU A 281 -0.45 -0.23 -4.05
N ARG A 282 -1.49 -0.91 -4.52
CA ARG A 282 -2.46 -1.58 -3.67
C ARG A 282 -1.82 -2.76 -2.91
N VAL A 283 -1.00 -3.56 -3.60
CA VAL A 283 -0.24 -4.67 -2.98
C VAL A 283 0.78 -4.13 -1.97
N ARG A 284 1.50 -3.06 -2.30
CA ARG A 284 2.44 -2.41 -1.37
C ARG A 284 1.76 -1.98 -0.08
N ARG A 285 0.57 -1.37 -0.17
CA ARG A 285 -0.21 -0.98 1.02
C ARG A 285 -0.74 -2.19 1.79
N MET A 286 -1.18 -3.21 1.07
CA MET A 286 -1.73 -4.42 1.69
C MET A 286 -0.70 -5.09 2.61
N PHE A 287 0.57 -5.11 2.19
CA PHE A 287 1.68 -5.70 2.95
C PHE A 287 2.55 -4.68 3.68
N ASP A 288 2.14 -3.41 3.71
CA ASP A 288 2.83 -2.31 4.43
C ASP A 288 4.33 -2.21 4.09
N LEU A 289 4.66 -2.31 2.79
CA LEU A 289 6.06 -2.37 2.32
C LEU A 289 6.81 -1.04 2.48
N ASP A 290 6.09 0.08 2.60
CA ASP A 290 6.67 1.43 2.66
C ASP A 290 6.89 1.93 4.10
N ALA A 291 6.53 1.16 5.14
CA ALA A 291 6.67 1.57 6.53
C ALA A 291 8.11 1.90 6.92
N ASN A 292 8.28 2.92 7.75
CA ASN A 292 9.55 3.28 8.36
C ASN A 292 9.61 2.75 9.79
N MET A 293 10.00 1.48 9.95
CA MET A 293 10.02 0.82 11.26
C MET A 293 10.99 1.49 12.23
N ALA A 294 12.08 2.09 11.75
CA ALA A 294 13.02 2.80 12.62
C ALA A 294 12.37 4.02 13.29
N ALA A 295 11.53 4.77 12.57
CA ALA A 295 10.78 5.91 13.14
C ALA A 295 9.72 5.44 14.14
N ILE A 296 9.03 4.33 13.85
CA ILE A 296 8.01 3.74 14.71
C ILE A 296 8.65 3.23 16.01
N HIS A 297 9.74 2.45 15.92
CA HIS A 297 10.45 1.91 17.07
C HIS A 297 11.03 3.01 17.97
N LYS A 298 11.48 4.13 17.39
CA LYS A 298 11.96 5.28 18.16
C LYS A 298 10.88 5.82 19.11
N VAL A 299 9.63 5.91 18.66
CA VAL A 299 8.51 6.34 19.52
C VAL A 299 8.20 5.28 20.57
N PHE A 300 8.18 4.00 20.20
CA PHE A 300 7.83 2.90 21.11
C PHE A 300 8.90 2.58 22.15
N ALA A 301 10.13 3.04 21.96
CA ALA A 301 11.21 2.86 22.94
C ALA A 301 10.93 3.49 24.30
N ALA A 302 10.03 4.47 24.38
CA ALA A 302 9.63 5.13 25.64
C ALA A 302 8.56 4.33 26.43
N ASP A 303 7.83 3.40 25.79
CA ASP A 303 6.82 2.58 26.46
C ASP A 303 7.38 1.19 26.77
N PRO A 304 7.38 0.74 28.05
CA PRO A 304 8.04 -0.53 28.44
C PRO A 304 7.42 -1.76 27.77
N VAL A 305 6.09 -1.79 27.53
CA VAL A 305 5.41 -2.92 26.87
C VAL A 305 5.76 -2.93 25.39
N LEU A 306 5.61 -1.82 24.69
CA LEU A 306 5.88 -1.73 23.25
C LEU A 306 7.36 -1.92 22.96
N LYS A 307 8.26 -1.38 23.80
CA LYS A 307 9.71 -1.59 23.69
C LYS A 307 10.07 -3.08 23.68
N GLU A 308 9.48 -3.86 24.57
CA GLU A 308 9.75 -5.30 24.65
C GLU A 308 9.20 -6.05 23.42
N VAL A 309 8.01 -5.68 22.93
CA VAL A 309 7.44 -6.28 21.71
C VAL A 309 8.32 -5.99 20.50
N VAL A 310 8.72 -4.73 20.28
CA VAL A 310 9.55 -4.40 19.11
C VAL A 310 10.97 -4.99 19.19
N ARG A 311 11.48 -5.21 20.42
CA ARG A 311 12.75 -5.91 20.62
C ARG A 311 12.68 -7.37 20.18
N LYS A 312 11.59 -8.07 20.53
CA LYS A 312 11.38 -9.49 20.19
C LYS A 312 10.91 -9.68 18.74
N GLN A 313 10.15 -8.74 18.23
CA GLN A 313 9.45 -8.85 16.94
C GLN A 313 9.58 -7.54 16.13
N PRO A 314 10.79 -7.18 15.70
CA PRO A 314 11.06 -5.87 15.08
C PRO A 314 10.43 -5.70 13.70
N GLY A 315 10.00 -6.79 13.06
CA GLY A 315 9.44 -6.81 11.70
C GLY A 315 7.92 -6.75 11.62
N LEU A 316 7.21 -6.55 12.74
CA LEU A 316 5.75 -6.44 12.72
C LEU A 316 5.28 -5.31 11.81
N ARG A 317 4.26 -5.59 10.99
CA ARG A 317 3.69 -4.65 10.02
C ARG A 317 2.21 -4.45 10.28
N LEU A 318 1.70 -3.30 9.85
CA LEU A 318 0.27 -3.03 9.83
C LEU A 318 -0.36 -3.76 8.63
N PRO A 319 -1.11 -4.88 8.84
CA PRO A 319 -1.74 -5.58 7.73
C PRO A 319 -2.79 -4.67 7.07
N GLY A 320 -2.57 -4.28 5.85
CA GLY A 320 -3.53 -3.51 5.06
C GLY A 320 -4.65 -4.37 4.48
N ALA A 321 -5.28 -3.88 3.42
CA ALA A 321 -6.39 -4.54 2.75
C ALA A 321 -6.25 -4.43 1.23
N TRP A 322 -6.85 -5.41 0.54
CA TRP A 322 -7.03 -5.29 -0.90
C TRP A 322 -8.02 -4.19 -1.26
N ASP A 323 -9.18 -4.21 -0.63
CA ASP A 323 -10.25 -3.25 -0.88
C ASP A 323 -10.81 -2.69 0.43
N PRO A 324 -11.02 -1.37 0.55
CA PRO A 324 -11.54 -0.75 1.76
C PRO A 324 -12.95 -1.19 2.12
N PHE A 325 -13.84 -1.35 1.13
CA PHE A 325 -15.21 -1.81 1.36
C PHE A 325 -15.24 -3.25 1.86
N GLU A 326 -14.39 -4.12 1.28
CA GLU A 326 -14.23 -5.50 1.75
C GLU A 326 -13.86 -5.53 3.25
N VAL A 327 -12.88 -4.72 3.68
CA VAL A 327 -12.50 -4.65 5.10
C VAL A 327 -13.64 -4.12 5.97
N ALA A 328 -14.40 -3.14 5.50
CA ALA A 328 -15.54 -2.64 6.25
C ALA A 328 -16.61 -3.72 6.45
N VAL A 329 -16.90 -4.52 5.43
CA VAL A 329 -17.79 -5.70 5.56
C VAL A 329 -17.20 -6.73 6.51
N ARG A 330 -15.88 -7.04 6.40
CA ARG A 330 -15.19 -7.96 7.32
C ARG A 330 -15.26 -7.48 8.78
N ALA A 331 -15.10 -6.18 9.01
CA ALA A 331 -15.17 -5.60 10.35
C ALA A 331 -16.58 -5.74 10.96
N VAL A 332 -17.63 -5.49 10.19
CA VAL A 332 -19.03 -5.69 10.62
C VAL A 332 -19.31 -7.17 10.90
N VAL A 333 -18.91 -8.06 10.00
CA VAL A 333 -19.10 -9.51 10.18
C VAL A 333 -18.36 -10.03 11.41
N GLY A 334 -17.14 -9.53 11.66
CA GLY A 334 -16.27 -9.98 12.74
C GLY A 334 -16.65 -9.52 14.15
N GLN A 335 -17.64 -8.63 14.30
CA GLN A 335 -18.08 -8.17 15.63
C GLN A 335 -18.56 -9.32 16.50
N GLN A 336 -17.98 -9.44 17.70
CA GLN A 336 -18.39 -10.40 18.74
C GLN A 336 -18.45 -11.88 18.30
N ILE A 337 -17.63 -12.27 17.33
CA ILE A 337 -17.49 -13.67 16.92
C ILE A 337 -16.02 -14.04 16.73
N SER A 338 -15.73 -15.35 16.71
CA SER A 338 -14.38 -15.83 16.44
C SER A 338 -13.94 -15.54 15.00
N VAL A 339 -12.63 -15.43 14.76
CA VAL A 339 -12.06 -15.28 13.42
C VAL A 339 -12.54 -16.39 12.47
N LYS A 340 -12.64 -17.64 12.96
CA LYS A 340 -13.15 -18.79 12.20
C LYS A 340 -14.61 -18.57 11.78
N GLY A 341 -15.48 -18.11 12.71
CA GLY A 341 -16.89 -17.81 12.42
C GLY A 341 -17.04 -16.69 11.39
N ALA A 342 -16.28 -15.59 11.56
CA ALA A 342 -16.26 -14.48 10.62
C ALA A 342 -15.86 -14.94 9.21
N ARG A 343 -14.84 -15.75 9.10
CA ARG A 343 -14.35 -16.34 7.85
C ARG A 343 -15.43 -17.16 7.11
N THR A 344 -16.21 -17.95 7.85
CA THR A 344 -17.33 -18.73 7.30
C THR A 344 -18.40 -17.81 6.70
N PHE A 345 -18.83 -16.78 7.43
CA PHE A 345 -19.87 -15.87 6.94
C PHE A 345 -19.40 -15.03 5.75
N ILE A 346 -18.17 -14.54 5.77
CA ILE A 346 -17.61 -13.76 4.65
C ILE A 346 -17.47 -14.63 3.39
N GLY A 347 -17.08 -15.91 3.55
CA GLY A 347 -17.05 -16.88 2.44
C GLY A 347 -18.45 -17.09 1.83
N ARG A 348 -19.49 -17.22 2.68
CA ARG A 348 -20.87 -17.31 2.20
C ARG A 348 -21.35 -16.04 1.48
N ILE A 349 -20.93 -14.86 1.95
CA ILE A 349 -21.20 -13.59 1.25
C ILE A 349 -20.54 -13.59 -0.13
N ALA A 350 -19.26 -13.94 -0.21
CA ALA A 350 -18.52 -13.99 -1.47
C ALA A 350 -19.15 -15.00 -2.45
N ALA A 351 -19.50 -16.18 -1.99
CA ALA A 351 -20.14 -17.21 -2.83
C ALA A 351 -21.54 -16.81 -3.31
N LYS A 352 -22.29 -16.04 -2.51
CA LYS A 352 -23.66 -15.64 -2.86
C LYS A 352 -23.72 -14.39 -3.74
N ALA A 353 -22.88 -13.42 -3.50
CA ALA A 353 -22.94 -12.11 -4.13
C ALA A 353 -21.75 -11.78 -5.04
N GLY A 354 -20.65 -12.50 -4.91
CA GLY A 354 -19.44 -12.28 -5.70
C GLY A 354 -19.53 -12.96 -7.07
N PRO A 355 -19.11 -12.28 -8.16
CA PRO A 355 -19.00 -12.92 -9.46
C PRO A 355 -18.03 -14.09 -9.44
N ARG A 356 -18.30 -15.11 -10.27
CA ARG A 356 -17.41 -16.26 -10.41
C ARG A 356 -16.11 -15.88 -11.11
N PHE A 357 -15.06 -16.57 -10.70
CA PHE A 357 -13.74 -16.54 -11.30
C PHE A 357 -13.28 -17.97 -11.54
N GLU A 358 -12.64 -18.22 -12.66
CA GLU A 358 -12.08 -19.52 -13.00
C GLU A 358 -10.58 -19.37 -13.24
N SER A 359 -9.79 -20.19 -12.55
CA SER A 359 -8.35 -20.24 -12.72
C SER A 359 -7.89 -21.69 -12.81
N ALA A 360 -7.24 -22.02 -13.92
CA ALA A 360 -6.62 -23.34 -14.09
C ALA A 360 -5.44 -23.53 -13.12
N ASP A 361 -4.70 -22.46 -12.81
CA ASP A 361 -3.51 -22.51 -11.94
C ASP A 361 -3.87 -22.65 -10.46
N HIS A 362 -5.03 -22.11 -10.05
CA HIS A 362 -5.44 -22.02 -8.65
C HIS A 362 -6.93 -22.34 -8.50
N PRO A 363 -7.33 -23.63 -8.45
CA PRO A 363 -8.72 -24.04 -8.36
C PRO A 363 -9.43 -23.55 -7.08
N GLY A 364 -8.68 -23.18 -6.04
CA GLY A 364 -9.21 -22.59 -4.82
C GLY A 364 -9.70 -21.14 -4.95
N LEU A 365 -9.39 -20.43 -6.05
CA LEU A 365 -9.89 -19.10 -6.37
C LEU A 365 -11.13 -19.22 -7.27
N ILE A 366 -12.31 -19.01 -6.70
CA ILE A 366 -13.61 -19.31 -7.32
C ILE A 366 -14.46 -18.05 -7.50
N HIS A 367 -14.25 -17.04 -6.65
CA HIS A 367 -15.07 -15.84 -6.62
C HIS A 367 -14.21 -14.59 -6.51
N PHE A 368 -14.70 -13.48 -7.05
CA PHE A 368 -14.29 -12.16 -6.59
C PHE A 368 -15.08 -11.76 -5.34
N PHE A 369 -14.49 -10.96 -4.45
CA PHE A 369 -15.27 -10.33 -3.40
C PHE A 369 -16.26 -9.32 -4.04
N PRO A 370 -17.54 -9.30 -3.59
CA PRO A 370 -18.56 -8.44 -4.18
C PRO A 370 -18.29 -6.97 -3.90
N THR A 371 -18.56 -6.11 -4.88
CA THR A 371 -18.59 -4.66 -4.73
C THR A 371 -19.78 -4.20 -3.87
N ALA A 372 -19.76 -2.95 -3.41
CA ALA A 372 -20.87 -2.36 -2.68
C ALA A 372 -22.19 -2.40 -3.50
N ARG A 373 -22.13 -2.21 -4.84
CA ARG A 373 -23.27 -2.32 -5.74
C ARG A 373 -23.86 -3.71 -5.78
N GLU A 374 -23.00 -4.72 -5.95
CA GLU A 374 -23.41 -6.15 -5.97
C GLU A 374 -23.99 -6.58 -4.63
N LEU A 375 -23.38 -6.20 -3.49
CA LEU A 375 -23.92 -6.47 -2.16
C LEU A 375 -25.23 -5.75 -1.88
N ASN A 376 -25.39 -4.52 -2.38
CA ASN A 376 -26.65 -3.80 -2.24
C ASN A 376 -27.79 -4.47 -3.02
N ALA A 377 -27.52 -4.99 -4.22
CA ALA A 377 -28.49 -5.68 -5.05
C ALA A 377 -28.82 -7.11 -4.55
N CYS A 378 -27.85 -7.81 -3.95
CA CYS A 378 -28.00 -9.22 -3.54
C CYS A 378 -28.82 -9.35 -2.25
N GLU A 379 -29.79 -10.25 -2.22
CA GLU A 379 -30.46 -10.64 -0.98
C GLU A 379 -29.58 -11.58 -0.13
N LEU A 380 -29.09 -11.07 1.00
CA LEU A 380 -28.23 -11.83 1.92
C LEU A 380 -28.99 -12.73 2.90
N GLY A 381 -30.27 -12.99 2.67
CA GLY A 381 -31.04 -13.96 3.47
C GLY A 381 -30.42 -15.38 3.42
N ARG A 382 -30.68 -16.18 4.46
CA ARG A 382 -30.25 -17.61 4.57
C ARG A 382 -28.72 -17.86 4.53
N ILE A 383 -27.88 -16.87 4.86
CA ILE A 383 -26.43 -17.09 5.04
C ILE A 383 -26.08 -17.51 6.48
N GLY A 384 -27.08 -17.60 7.37
CA GLY A 384 -26.91 -18.00 8.77
C GLY A 384 -26.34 -16.89 9.68
N MET A 385 -26.33 -15.65 9.22
CA MET A 385 -25.87 -14.49 9.99
C MET A 385 -27.05 -13.77 10.64
N PRO A 386 -26.88 -13.15 11.86
CA PRO A 386 -27.95 -12.38 12.50
C PRO A 386 -28.48 -11.25 11.61
N THR A 387 -29.79 -11.09 11.55
CA THR A 387 -30.49 -10.11 10.69
C THR A 387 -29.94 -8.68 10.87
N ARG A 388 -29.76 -8.23 12.09
CA ARG A 388 -29.20 -6.89 12.38
C ARG A 388 -27.85 -6.65 11.69
N ARG A 389 -27.01 -7.67 11.61
CA ARG A 389 -25.69 -7.58 10.97
C ARG A 389 -25.82 -7.54 9.45
N VAL A 390 -26.77 -8.30 8.88
CA VAL A 390 -27.14 -8.21 7.46
C VAL A 390 -27.61 -6.81 7.12
N GLU A 391 -28.47 -6.22 7.95
CA GLU A 391 -28.98 -4.85 7.78
C GLU A 391 -27.85 -3.82 7.82
N THR A 392 -26.92 -3.92 8.79
CA THR A 392 -25.73 -3.04 8.85
C THR A 392 -24.93 -3.10 7.54
N ILE A 393 -24.67 -4.31 6.99
CA ILE A 393 -23.95 -4.47 5.72
C ILE A 393 -24.75 -3.82 4.56
N LYS A 394 -26.05 -3.98 4.54
CA LYS A 394 -26.92 -3.37 3.51
C LYS A 394 -26.93 -1.85 3.58
N VAL A 395 -27.01 -1.28 4.80
CA VAL A 395 -26.94 0.19 4.99
C VAL A 395 -25.56 0.71 4.56
N LEU A 396 -24.49 0.05 4.97
CA LEU A 396 -23.12 0.39 4.55
C LEU A 396 -22.99 0.34 3.01
N SER A 397 -23.46 -0.72 2.38
CA SER A 397 -23.40 -0.89 0.93
C SER A 397 -24.15 0.25 0.19
N ARG A 398 -25.34 0.61 0.67
CA ARG A 398 -26.12 1.73 0.11
C ARG A 398 -25.41 3.06 0.30
N ALA A 399 -24.87 3.33 1.46
CA ALA A 399 -24.15 4.57 1.77
C ALA A 399 -22.92 4.73 0.86
N VAL A 400 -22.17 3.63 0.60
CA VAL A 400 -21.04 3.64 -0.35
C VAL A 400 -21.50 3.87 -1.78
N VAL A 401 -22.57 3.20 -2.24
CA VAL A 401 -23.11 3.37 -3.61
C VAL A 401 -23.60 4.79 -3.85
N ARG A 402 -24.19 5.44 -2.83
CA ARG A 402 -24.66 6.84 -2.89
C ARG A 402 -23.56 7.86 -2.71
N GLY A 403 -22.31 7.43 -2.40
CA GLY A 403 -21.19 8.33 -2.13
C GLY A 403 -21.28 9.08 -0.78
N GLU A 404 -22.18 8.66 0.11
CA GLU A 404 -22.32 9.18 1.48
C GLU A 404 -21.11 8.77 2.33
N ILE A 405 -20.59 7.57 2.11
CA ILE A 405 -19.33 7.07 2.65
C ILE A 405 -18.29 6.97 1.54
N SER A 406 -17.16 7.63 1.76
CA SER A 406 -16.00 7.54 0.87
C SER A 406 -14.79 7.05 1.65
N PHE A 407 -14.15 6.00 1.15
CA PHE A 407 -12.86 5.54 1.63
C PHE A 407 -11.68 6.35 1.04
N LEU A 408 -11.97 7.29 0.17
CA LEU A 408 -11.07 8.38 -0.22
C LEU A 408 -11.28 9.48 0.81
N VAL A 409 -10.47 9.53 1.84
CA VAL A 409 -10.68 10.39 3.01
C VAL A 409 -10.76 11.86 2.61
N LYS A 410 -11.97 12.42 2.58
CA LYS A 410 -12.20 13.86 2.65
C LYS A 410 -12.16 14.26 4.14
N GLY A 411 -11.06 14.82 4.59
CA GLY A 411 -10.94 15.22 5.99
C GLY A 411 -9.89 14.42 6.79
N ASP A 412 -9.93 14.54 8.10
CA ASP A 412 -9.07 13.83 9.04
C ASP A 412 -9.71 12.51 9.53
N LEU A 413 -8.98 11.76 10.35
CA LEU A 413 -9.43 10.52 10.97
C LEU A 413 -10.75 10.71 11.73
N GLU A 414 -10.90 11.81 12.47
CA GLU A 414 -12.10 12.06 13.27
C GLU A 414 -13.36 12.20 12.40
N ASN A 415 -13.25 12.89 11.27
CA ASN A 415 -14.37 13.01 10.32
C ASN A 415 -14.74 11.65 9.71
N PHE A 416 -13.74 10.81 9.39
CA PHE A 416 -14.00 9.46 8.90
C PHE A 416 -14.73 8.63 9.97
N VAL A 417 -14.26 8.65 11.21
CA VAL A 417 -14.89 7.93 12.33
C VAL A 417 -16.32 8.44 12.53
N LYS A 418 -16.56 9.76 12.56
CA LYS A 418 -17.90 10.36 12.65
C LYS A 418 -18.83 9.92 11.53
N GLN A 419 -18.34 9.82 10.29
CA GLN A 419 -19.12 9.34 9.15
C GLN A 419 -19.49 7.86 9.30
N MET A 420 -18.53 7.03 9.65
CA MET A 420 -18.74 5.59 9.83
C MET A 420 -19.70 5.27 10.97
N THR A 421 -19.63 5.99 12.10
CA THR A 421 -20.49 5.76 13.27
C THR A 421 -21.95 6.21 13.07
N ARG A 422 -22.26 6.95 11.99
CA ARG A 422 -23.65 7.22 11.57
C ARG A 422 -24.36 5.98 11.02
N ILE A 423 -23.59 4.95 10.62
CA ILE A 423 -24.18 3.71 10.12
C ILE A 423 -24.63 2.87 11.32
N PRO A 424 -25.91 2.51 11.43
CA PRO A 424 -26.41 1.66 12.49
C PRO A 424 -25.62 0.33 12.59
N GLY A 425 -25.10 0.02 13.77
CA GLY A 425 -24.29 -1.16 14.00
C GLY A 425 -22.76 -0.98 13.80
N ILE A 426 -22.32 0.21 13.41
CA ILE A 426 -20.89 0.56 13.37
C ILE A 426 -20.59 1.51 14.54
N GLY A 427 -19.91 1.00 15.57
CA GLY A 427 -19.41 1.79 16.68
C GLY A 427 -17.98 2.29 16.48
N ASP A 428 -17.49 3.05 17.44
CA ASP A 428 -16.17 3.68 17.43
C ASP A 428 -15.03 2.67 17.20
N TRP A 429 -15.03 1.53 17.90
CA TRP A 429 -14.07 0.45 17.70
C TRP A 429 -14.03 -0.01 16.22
N THR A 430 -15.20 -0.27 15.63
CA THR A 430 -15.31 -0.75 14.25
C THR A 430 -14.81 0.31 13.25
N ALA A 431 -15.17 1.58 13.49
CA ALA A 431 -14.75 2.70 12.66
C ALA A 431 -13.21 2.89 12.69
N HIS A 432 -12.59 2.84 13.87
CA HIS A 432 -11.13 2.90 14.03
C HIS A 432 -10.43 1.69 13.41
N TYR A 433 -10.99 0.48 13.58
CA TYR A 433 -10.45 -0.73 12.94
C TYR A 433 -10.49 -0.63 11.39
N ILE A 434 -11.58 -0.10 10.84
CA ILE A 434 -11.69 0.15 9.40
C ILE A 434 -10.67 1.21 8.97
N ALA A 435 -10.55 2.32 9.67
CA ALA A 435 -9.57 3.37 9.37
C ALA A 435 -8.13 2.81 9.36
N MET A 436 -7.79 2.02 10.37
CA MET A 436 -6.49 1.37 10.50
C MET A 436 -6.19 0.45 9.31
N ARG A 437 -7.14 -0.46 8.98
CA ARG A 437 -6.90 -1.54 8.03
C ARG A 437 -7.19 -1.16 6.58
N ALA A 438 -8.25 -0.40 6.34
CA ALA A 438 -8.72 -0.05 5.00
C ALA A 438 -8.04 1.19 4.45
N LEU A 439 -7.85 2.22 5.29
CA LEU A 439 -7.21 3.47 4.87
C LEU A 439 -5.69 3.44 5.12
N GLY A 440 -5.20 2.53 5.96
CA GLY A 440 -3.81 2.52 6.42
C GLY A 440 -3.51 3.73 7.30
N GLU A 441 -4.52 4.24 8.06
CA GLU A 441 -4.35 5.40 8.92
C GLU A 441 -3.47 5.03 10.13
N PRO A 442 -2.24 5.55 10.24
CA PRO A 442 -1.28 5.09 11.23
C PRO A 442 -1.64 5.50 12.65
N ASP A 443 -2.50 6.51 12.79
CA ASP A 443 -2.95 7.02 14.09
C ASP A 443 -4.36 6.54 14.47
N ALA A 444 -4.99 5.69 13.69
CA ALA A 444 -6.25 5.03 14.06
C ALA A 444 -6.01 4.02 15.19
N PHE A 445 -6.88 4.06 16.22
CA PHE A 445 -6.65 3.25 17.42
C PHE A 445 -7.97 2.76 18.04
N PRO A 446 -8.27 1.45 17.99
CA PRO A 446 -9.48 0.87 18.57
C PRO A 446 -9.30 0.60 20.07
N ALA A 447 -9.35 1.65 20.91
CA ALA A 447 -9.02 1.59 22.34
C ALA A 447 -9.88 0.61 23.16
N ALA A 448 -11.10 0.30 22.70
CA ALA A 448 -11.99 -0.67 23.33
C ALA A 448 -11.73 -2.12 22.86
N ASP A 449 -10.63 -2.39 22.17
CA ASP A 449 -10.27 -3.73 21.72
C ASP A 449 -9.89 -4.64 22.89
N LEU A 450 -10.49 -5.84 22.92
CA LEU A 450 -10.26 -6.79 24.02
C LEU A 450 -8.80 -7.29 24.08
N GLY A 451 -8.14 -7.43 22.94
CA GLY A 451 -6.72 -7.80 22.88
C GLY A 451 -5.83 -6.71 23.48
N ILE A 452 -6.11 -5.45 23.13
CA ILE A 452 -5.40 -4.28 23.68
C ILE A 452 -5.62 -4.18 25.19
N ILE A 453 -6.88 -4.31 25.66
CA ILE A 453 -7.22 -4.27 27.10
C ILE A 453 -6.46 -5.37 27.86
N LYS A 454 -6.43 -6.60 27.33
CA LYS A 454 -5.69 -7.71 27.94
C LYS A 454 -4.18 -7.47 27.98
N ALA A 455 -3.60 -7.01 26.88
CA ALA A 455 -2.17 -6.73 26.76
C ALA A 455 -1.67 -5.64 27.74
N LEU A 456 -2.56 -4.71 28.12
CA LEU A 456 -2.25 -3.62 29.04
C LEU A 456 -2.76 -3.86 30.48
N GLN A 457 -3.34 -5.03 30.75
CA GLN A 457 -3.82 -5.42 32.09
C GLN A 457 -2.62 -5.55 33.05
N GLN A 458 -2.76 -5.05 34.27
CA GLN A 458 -1.77 -5.17 35.34
C GLN A 458 -2.39 -5.98 36.53
N GLY A 459 -1.93 -7.20 36.69
CA GLY A 459 -2.56 -8.13 37.63
C GLY A 459 -4.05 -8.32 37.27
N ASP A 460 -4.94 -8.17 38.22
CA ASP A 460 -6.39 -8.28 38.03
C ASP A 460 -7.07 -7.00 37.55
N LYS A 461 -6.32 -5.89 37.44
CA LYS A 461 -6.88 -4.59 37.06
C LYS A 461 -6.85 -4.43 35.53
N ARG A 462 -8.02 -4.37 34.90
CA ARG A 462 -8.21 -4.06 33.51
C ARG A 462 -8.29 -2.54 33.31
N PRO A 463 -7.46 -1.94 32.41
CA PRO A 463 -7.57 -0.52 32.11
C PRO A 463 -8.87 -0.22 31.35
N THR A 464 -9.46 0.93 31.62
CA THR A 464 -10.60 1.45 30.85
C THR A 464 -10.14 1.97 29.49
N PRO A 465 -11.02 2.02 28.47
CA PRO A 465 -10.68 2.61 27.18
C PRO A 465 -10.15 4.05 27.29
N LYS A 466 -10.63 4.84 28.25
CA LYS A 466 -10.14 6.20 28.50
C LYS A 466 -8.69 6.21 28.96
N GLN A 467 -8.33 5.36 29.93
CA GLN A 467 -6.94 5.22 30.40
C GLN A 467 -6.01 4.71 29.29
N ILE A 468 -6.52 3.81 28.44
CA ILE A 468 -5.76 3.33 27.27
C ILE A 468 -5.52 4.48 26.27
N LEU A 469 -6.52 5.32 26.00
CA LEU A 469 -6.37 6.47 25.12
C LEU A 469 -5.37 7.50 25.67
N GLU A 470 -5.42 7.80 26.97
CA GLU A 470 -4.46 8.69 27.64
C GLU A 470 -3.02 8.18 27.49
N ARG A 471 -2.79 6.87 27.68
CA ARG A 471 -1.48 6.24 27.43
C ARG A 471 -1.08 6.30 25.96
N ALA A 472 -2.02 6.08 25.05
CA ALA A 472 -1.81 6.02 23.62
C ALA A 472 -1.44 7.38 22.99
N GLU A 473 -1.64 8.51 23.68
CA GLU A 473 -1.18 9.82 23.21
C GLU A 473 0.35 9.85 23.03
N ASN A 474 1.10 9.11 23.85
CA ASN A 474 2.55 8.99 23.73
C ASN A 474 3.01 8.16 22.52
N TRP A 475 2.11 7.45 21.86
CA TRP A 475 2.41 6.60 20.69
C TRP A 475 2.12 7.29 19.36
N ARG A 476 1.59 8.52 19.38
CA ARG A 476 1.34 9.30 18.17
C ARG A 476 2.62 9.55 17.38
N PRO A 477 2.54 9.51 16.05
CA PRO A 477 1.36 9.25 15.20
C PRO A 477 1.20 7.76 14.81
N TRP A 478 1.72 6.82 15.62
CA TRP A 478 1.85 5.40 15.27
C TRP A 478 0.93 4.47 16.08
N ARG A 479 -0.21 5.00 16.57
CA ARG A 479 -1.13 4.25 17.43
C ARG A 479 -1.67 2.96 16.79
N ALA A 480 -1.86 2.92 15.47
CA ALA A 480 -2.24 1.70 14.74
C ALA A 480 -1.18 0.60 14.83
N TYR A 481 0.10 0.96 14.74
CA TYR A 481 1.22 0.01 14.94
C TYR A 481 1.32 -0.44 16.40
N ALA A 482 1.03 0.45 17.37
CA ALA A 482 0.94 0.07 18.76
C ALA A 482 -0.17 -0.97 18.99
N ALA A 483 -1.33 -0.82 18.37
CA ALA A 483 -2.40 -1.82 18.42
C ALA A 483 -1.93 -3.18 17.89
N ILE A 484 -1.22 -3.20 16.75
CA ILE A 484 -0.64 -4.44 16.22
C ILE A 484 0.36 -5.05 17.21
N CYS A 485 1.26 -4.26 17.78
CA CYS A 485 2.20 -4.74 18.80
C CYS A 485 1.47 -5.36 20.00
N LEU A 486 0.44 -4.68 20.51
CA LEU A 486 -0.34 -5.14 21.66
C LEU A 486 -1.13 -6.44 21.38
N TRP A 487 -1.50 -6.71 20.15
CA TRP A 487 -2.11 -8.01 19.78
C TRP A 487 -1.10 -9.17 19.80
N HIS A 488 0.19 -8.91 19.98
CA HIS A 488 1.26 -9.91 20.02
C HIS A 488 1.94 -10.00 21.40
N VAL A 489 1.34 -9.35 22.44
CA VAL A 489 1.73 -9.52 23.86
C VAL A 489 1.11 -10.80 24.45
#